data_b0a0a850562a3ad83e6325d2d0727caa
#
_entry.id   b0a0a850562a3ad83e6325d2d0727caa
#
_cell.length_a   1.000
_cell.length_b   1.000
_cell.length_c   1.000
_cell.angle_alpha   90.00
_cell.angle_beta   90.00
_cell.angle_gamma   90.00
#
_symmetry.space_group_name_H-M   'P 1'
#
loop_
_entity.id
_entity.type
_entity.pdbx_description
1 polymer ?
#
loop_
_entity_poly.entity_id
_entity_poly.type
_entity_poly.pdbx_seq_one_letter_code
_entity_poly.pdbx_strand_id
1 'polypeptide(L)'
;MALYAIGEALIDFVPSRPGKPDADIRYTPAVGGAPLNVAAAYARLGGESYILSQVGDDAFGEQIAATAQAAGVNTRYLKRTRDAKTALAFVTLHDNGEREFAFYRDPSADMLYAPENLAAITPQAGDILHYCSVSLIPCPMREAHRAAIDKFRAAGAAISFDINLRLPLWKDPADLYAAVHEFLPLADIIKISDDELAFVTGESDPARGIPQLFQGHVKYIVYTCGANGAAIYDQHGERGRTNAYRVNAVDATGAGDAFIGGLLAEIAHLG
;
A
#
# COMPACT_ATOMS: atom_id res chain seq x y z
N MET A 1 -0.87 1.65 -20.28
CA MET A 1 -0.38 2.01 -18.95
C MET A 1 -0.28 0.77 -18.10
N ALA A 2 0.89 0.44 -17.57
CA ALA A 2 1.07 -0.63 -16.61
C ALA A 2 1.24 -0.05 -15.20
N LEU A 3 0.72 -0.77 -14.19
CA LEU A 3 0.92 -0.44 -12.77
C LEU A 3 2.09 -1.26 -12.22
N TYR A 4 3.02 -0.59 -11.57
CA TYR A 4 4.10 -1.20 -10.79
C TYR A 4 3.90 -0.85 -9.32
N ALA A 5 3.57 -1.84 -8.50
CA ALA A 5 3.40 -1.65 -7.06
C ALA A 5 4.66 -2.13 -6.33
N ILE A 6 5.32 -1.24 -5.58
CA ILE A 6 6.53 -1.56 -4.82
C ILE A 6 6.25 -1.56 -3.32
N GLY A 7 6.76 -2.57 -2.63
CA GLY A 7 6.69 -2.68 -1.17
C GLY A 7 6.49 -4.13 -0.71
N GLU A 8 5.83 -4.31 0.43
CA GLU A 8 5.65 -5.60 1.05
C GLU A 8 4.65 -6.51 0.33
N ALA A 9 4.94 -7.80 0.39
CA ALA A 9 4.02 -8.90 0.17
C ALA A 9 4.19 -9.87 1.33
N LEU A 10 3.11 -10.18 2.03
CA LEU A 10 3.17 -10.89 3.31
C LEU A 10 1.98 -11.84 3.49
N ILE A 11 2.00 -12.63 4.56
CA ILE A 11 0.88 -13.47 4.97
C ILE A 11 0.28 -12.89 6.25
N ASP A 12 -1.00 -12.54 6.18
CA ASP A 12 -1.82 -12.18 7.33
C ASP A 12 -2.43 -13.46 7.95
N PHE A 13 -2.16 -13.71 9.22
CA PHE A 13 -2.80 -14.76 10.00
C PHE A 13 -4.02 -14.18 10.71
N VAL A 14 -5.20 -14.47 10.16
CA VAL A 14 -6.47 -13.95 10.67
C VAL A 14 -7.11 -14.98 11.60
N PRO A 15 -7.48 -14.62 12.86
CA PRO A 15 -8.08 -15.55 13.80
C PRO A 15 -9.51 -15.93 13.39
N SER A 16 -9.87 -17.21 13.51
CA SER A 16 -11.18 -17.74 13.15
C SER A 16 -12.30 -17.45 14.16
N ARG A 17 -11.94 -17.02 15.37
CA ARG A 17 -12.88 -16.66 16.45
C ARG A 17 -12.35 -15.47 17.23
N PRO A 18 -12.78 -14.26 16.90
CA PRO A 18 -12.43 -13.08 17.68
C PRO A 18 -13.10 -13.12 19.07
N GLY A 19 -12.38 -12.69 20.10
CA GLY A 19 -12.94 -12.30 21.38
C GLY A 19 -13.33 -13.42 22.36
N LYS A 20 -12.80 -14.65 22.23
CA LYS A 20 -12.98 -15.71 23.25
C LYS A 20 -11.64 -16.14 23.83
N PRO A 21 -11.32 -15.78 25.08
CA PRO A 21 -10.02 -16.08 25.71
C PRO A 21 -9.69 -17.57 25.84
N ASP A 22 -10.70 -18.44 25.91
CA ASP A 22 -10.54 -19.87 26.19
C ASP A 22 -10.87 -20.80 25.01
N ALA A 23 -11.02 -20.23 23.80
CA ALA A 23 -11.28 -21.05 22.61
C ALA A 23 -9.96 -21.38 21.89
N ASP A 24 -9.86 -22.57 21.30
CA ASP A 24 -8.82 -22.91 20.35
C ASP A 24 -8.78 -21.88 19.23
N ILE A 25 -7.84 -20.95 19.29
CA ILE A 25 -7.65 -19.94 18.27
C ILE A 25 -7.01 -20.64 17.05
N ARG A 26 -7.72 -20.66 15.95
CA ARG A 26 -7.20 -21.10 14.67
C ARG A 26 -6.94 -19.88 13.79
N TYR A 27 -5.78 -19.85 13.18
CA TYR A 27 -5.44 -18.79 12.24
C TYR A 27 -5.59 -19.30 10.82
N THR A 28 -6.22 -18.50 9.97
CA THR A 28 -6.28 -18.73 8.53
C THR A 28 -5.26 -17.83 7.85
N PRO A 29 -4.27 -18.40 7.13
CA PRO A 29 -3.32 -17.59 6.37
C PRO A 29 -4.03 -16.95 5.16
N ALA A 30 -3.88 -15.66 5.00
CA ALA A 30 -4.34 -14.90 3.84
C ALA A 30 -3.16 -14.14 3.24
N VAL A 31 -3.05 -14.14 1.92
CA VAL A 31 -2.05 -13.31 1.23
C VAL A 31 -2.47 -11.85 1.32
N GLY A 32 -1.55 -11.00 1.76
CA GLY A 32 -1.72 -9.57 1.97
C GLY A 32 -0.50 -8.77 1.56
N GLY A 33 -0.46 -7.53 2.04
CA GLY A 33 0.48 -6.50 1.65
C GLY A 33 -0.21 -5.44 0.79
N ALA A 34 -0.22 -4.19 1.25
CA ALA A 34 -0.97 -3.13 0.60
C ALA A 34 -0.60 -2.95 -0.88
N PRO A 35 0.69 -2.92 -1.28
CA PRO A 35 1.06 -2.82 -2.69
C PRO A 35 0.57 -4.00 -3.53
N LEU A 36 0.61 -5.22 -2.99
CA LEU A 36 0.11 -6.40 -3.68
C LEU A 36 -1.41 -6.35 -3.88
N ASN A 37 -2.14 -5.90 -2.85
CA ASN A 37 -3.60 -5.72 -2.93
C ASN A 37 -3.99 -4.71 -4.01
N VAL A 38 -3.27 -3.58 -4.09
CA VAL A 38 -3.46 -2.57 -5.14
C VAL A 38 -3.19 -3.15 -6.53
N ALA A 39 -2.08 -3.87 -6.70
CA ALA A 39 -1.75 -4.53 -7.97
C ALA A 39 -2.84 -5.55 -8.39
N ALA A 40 -3.35 -6.33 -7.42
CA ALA A 40 -4.41 -7.31 -7.66
C ALA A 40 -5.75 -6.64 -8.05
N ALA A 41 -6.11 -5.54 -7.38
CA ALA A 41 -7.31 -4.77 -7.72
C ALA A 41 -7.23 -4.20 -9.14
N TYR A 42 -6.10 -3.61 -9.49
CA TYR A 42 -5.82 -3.08 -10.83
C TYR A 42 -5.90 -4.17 -11.92
N ALA A 43 -5.26 -5.34 -11.67
CA ALA A 43 -5.27 -6.46 -12.61
C ALA A 43 -6.68 -7.03 -12.84
N ARG A 44 -7.49 -7.14 -11.78
CA ARG A 44 -8.88 -7.64 -11.87
C ARG A 44 -9.79 -6.73 -12.68
N LEU A 45 -9.43 -5.47 -12.83
CA LEU A 45 -10.12 -4.49 -13.70
C LEU A 45 -9.54 -4.45 -15.12
N GLY A 46 -8.69 -5.42 -15.48
CA GLY A 46 -8.17 -5.59 -16.84
C GLY A 46 -6.85 -4.86 -17.10
N GLY A 47 -6.27 -4.20 -16.12
CA GLY A 47 -4.99 -3.53 -16.25
C GLY A 47 -3.79 -4.49 -16.14
N GLU A 48 -2.69 -4.18 -16.78
CA GLU A 48 -1.42 -4.88 -16.59
C GLU A 48 -0.75 -4.40 -15.31
N SER A 49 -0.48 -5.29 -14.36
CA SER A 49 0.15 -4.92 -13.09
C SER A 49 1.34 -5.81 -12.73
N TYR A 50 2.29 -5.24 -12.01
CA TYR A 50 3.51 -5.89 -11.51
C TYR A 50 3.68 -5.62 -10.03
N ILE A 51 4.16 -6.64 -9.30
CA ILE A 51 4.62 -6.48 -7.92
C ILE A 51 6.16 -6.43 -7.87
N LEU A 52 6.70 -5.36 -7.29
CA LEU A 52 8.13 -5.15 -7.04
C LEU A 52 8.38 -5.43 -5.56
N SER A 53 8.72 -6.67 -5.25
CA SER A 53 8.88 -7.14 -3.87
C SER A 53 9.82 -8.33 -3.80
N GLN A 54 10.06 -8.82 -2.60
CA GLN A 54 10.84 -10.02 -2.35
C GLN A 54 10.17 -10.88 -1.28
N VAL A 55 10.18 -12.19 -1.50
CA VAL A 55 9.67 -13.19 -0.56
C VAL A 55 10.77 -14.20 -0.22
N GLY A 56 10.61 -14.92 0.87
CA GLY A 56 11.49 -16.01 1.23
C GLY A 56 11.40 -17.19 0.24
N ASP A 57 12.48 -17.96 0.14
CA ASP A 57 12.46 -19.28 -0.50
C ASP A 57 11.82 -20.27 0.48
N ASP A 58 10.49 -20.14 0.69
CA ASP A 58 9.68 -20.89 1.64
C ASP A 58 8.24 -21.06 1.14
N ALA A 59 7.44 -21.86 1.86
CA ALA A 59 6.07 -22.18 1.46
C ALA A 59 5.15 -20.94 1.41
N PHE A 60 5.39 -19.93 2.23
CA PHE A 60 4.61 -18.69 2.22
C PHE A 60 4.95 -17.82 1.01
N GLY A 61 6.23 -17.75 0.63
CA GLY A 61 6.66 -17.09 -0.59
C GLY A 61 6.06 -17.73 -1.84
N GLU A 62 5.95 -19.07 -1.86
CA GLU A 62 5.25 -19.79 -2.93
C GLU A 62 3.76 -19.46 -2.97
N GLN A 63 3.11 -19.45 -1.81
CA GLN A 63 1.69 -19.10 -1.70
C GLN A 63 1.41 -17.67 -2.18
N ILE A 64 2.26 -16.70 -1.82
CA ILE A 64 2.15 -15.31 -2.30
C ILE A 64 2.26 -15.26 -3.83
N ALA A 65 3.28 -15.90 -4.40
CA ALA A 65 3.48 -15.90 -5.83
C ALA A 65 2.30 -16.51 -6.59
N ALA A 66 1.80 -17.66 -6.14
CA ALA A 66 0.65 -18.34 -6.75
C ALA A 66 -0.63 -17.51 -6.64
N THR A 67 -0.88 -16.88 -5.48
CA THR A 67 -2.07 -16.03 -5.27
C THR A 67 -2.02 -14.77 -6.12
N ALA A 68 -0.84 -14.12 -6.21
CA ALA A 68 -0.64 -12.95 -7.06
C ALA A 68 -0.92 -13.28 -8.54
N GLN A 69 -0.37 -14.40 -9.04
CA GLN A 69 -0.61 -14.87 -10.40
C GLN A 69 -2.08 -15.19 -10.66
N ALA A 70 -2.75 -15.86 -9.72
CA ALA A 70 -4.18 -16.15 -9.81
C ALA A 70 -5.07 -14.89 -9.83
N ALA A 71 -4.59 -13.80 -9.22
CA ALA A 71 -5.23 -12.49 -9.27
C ALA A 71 -4.93 -11.69 -10.56
N GLY A 72 -4.06 -12.21 -11.44
CA GLY A 72 -3.65 -11.55 -12.69
C GLY A 72 -2.42 -10.64 -12.54
N VAL A 73 -1.79 -10.59 -11.37
CA VAL A 73 -0.57 -9.81 -11.15
C VAL A 73 0.64 -10.50 -11.77
N ASN A 74 1.42 -9.78 -12.53
CA ASN A 74 2.67 -10.29 -13.08
C ASN A 74 3.75 -10.34 -11.99
N THR A 75 4.25 -11.54 -11.72
CA THR A 75 5.25 -11.81 -10.67
C THR A 75 6.69 -11.83 -11.18
N ARG A 76 6.94 -11.37 -12.42
CA ARG A 76 8.29 -11.34 -13.02
C ARG A 76 9.33 -10.64 -12.15
N TYR A 77 8.91 -9.63 -11.41
CA TYR A 77 9.77 -8.82 -10.54
C TYR A 77 9.63 -9.16 -9.05
N LEU A 78 8.86 -10.19 -8.70
CA LEU A 78 8.83 -10.76 -7.36
C LEU A 78 10.07 -11.62 -7.15
N LYS A 79 11.01 -11.14 -6.34
CA LYS A 79 12.27 -11.82 -6.06
C LYS A 79 12.10 -12.88 -4.98
N ARG A 80 13.03 -13.83 -4.94
CA ARG A 80 13.12 -14.83 -3.87
C ARG A 80 14.50 -14.77 -3.22
N THR A 81 14.57 -14.96 -1.90
CA THR A 81 15.82 -15.01 -1.16
C THR A 81 15.82 -16.14 -0.14
N ARG A 82 17.02 -16.62 0.20
CA ARG A 82 17.27 -17.54 1.33
C ARG A 82 17.78 -16.82 2.56
N ASP A 83 18.11 -15.53 2.43
CA ASP A 83 18.73 -14.73 3.49
C ASP A 83 17.71 -14.29 4.55
N ALA A 84 16.42 -14.30 4.23
CA ALA A 84 15.34 -14.01 5.18
C ALA A 84 14.06 -14.78 4.81
N LYS A 85 13.15 -14.88 5.77
CA LYS A 85 11.84 -15.52 5.59
C LYS A 85 10.81 -14.53 5.03
N THR A 86 9.76 -15.08 4.43
CA THR A 86 8.58 -14.30 4.04
C THR A 86 7.98 -13.60 5.26
N ALA A 87 7.59 -12.34 5.09
CA ALA A 87 6.96 -11.53 6.12
C ALA A 87 5.63 -12.14 6.58
N LEU A 88 5.38 -12.11 7.89
CA LEU A 88 4.12 -12.55 8.48
C LEU A 88 3.54 -11.44 9.35
N ALA A 89 2.23 -11.35 9.40
CA ALA A 89 1.48 -10.53 10.34
C ALA A 89 0.41 -11.38 11.03
N PHE A 90 0.32 -11.28 12.34
CA PHE A 90 -0.75 -11.91 13.12
C PHE A 90 -1.75 -10.85 13.54
N VAL A 91 -3.01 -11.08 13.23
CA VAL A 91 -4.11 -10.18 13.60
C VAL A 91 -4.71 -10.68 14.91
N THR A 92 -4.76 -9.81 15.91
CA THR A 92 -5.55 -10.01 17.12
C THR A 92 -6.80 -9.15 17.03
N LEU A 93 -7.95 -9.75 17.30
CA LEU A 93 -9.22 -9.03 17.35
C LEU A 93 -9.63 -8.89 18.81
N HIS A 94 -9.79 -7.65 19.27
CA HIS A 94 -10.28 -7.35 20.61
C HIS A 94 -11.82 -7.36 20.65
N ASP A 95 -12.41 -7.53 21.84
CA ASP A 95 -13.86 -7.60 22.05
C ASP A 95 -14.60 -6.33 21.60
N ASN A 96 -13.92 -5.19 21.57
CA ASN A 96 -14.42 -3.91 21.07
C ASN A 96 -14.38 -3.78 19.54
N GLY A 97 -13.90 -4.81 18.83
CA GLY A 97 -13.75 -4.82 17.36
C GLY A 97 -12.44 -4.20 16.85
N GLU A 98 -11.60 -3.68 17.75
CA GLU A 98 -10.28 -3.18 17.37
C GLU A 98 -9.35 -4.33 16.95
N ARG A 99 -8.46 -4.03 16.00
CA ARG A 99 -7.46 -4.95 15.49
C ARG A 99 -6.07 -4.51 15.95
N GLU A 100 -5.33 -5.46 16.47
CA GLU A 100 -3.92 -5.31 16.76
C GLU A 100 -3.12 -6.21 15.80
N PHE A 101 -1.98 -5.70 15.31
CA PHE A 101 -1.10 -6.44 14.41
C PHE A 101 0.23 -6.70 15.09
N ALA A 102 0.63 -7.98 15.12
CA ALA A 102 1.98 -8.38 15.48
C ALA A 102 2.73 -8.76 14.20
N PHE A 103 3.72 -7.96 13.81
CA PHE A 103 4.50 -8.17 12.60
C PHE A 103 5.78 -8.96 12.89
N TYR A 104 6.03 -9.98 12.10
CA TYR A 104 7.27 -10.76 12.08
C TYR A 104 8.08 -10.34 10.85
N ARG A 105 8.71 -9.17 10.95
CA ARG A 105 9.47 -8.48 9.90
C ARG A 105 10.77 -7.86 10.45
N ASP A 106 11.66 -8.68 11.07
CA ASP A 106 12.89 -8.15 11.67
C ASP A 106 14.12 -9.05 11.41
N PRO A 107 14.79 -8.97 10.25
CA PRO A 107 14.26 -8.56 8.96
C PRO A 107 13.45 -9.66 8.29
N SER A 108 12.51 -9.29 7.43
CA SER A 108 11.85 -10.20 6.50
C SER A 108 12.37 -10.01 5.08
N ALA A 109 12.03 -10.95 4.18
CA ALA A 109 12.55 -10.97 2.82
C ALA A 109 12.25 -9.69 2.03
N ASP A 110 11.05 -9.12 2.18
CA ASP A 110 10.64 -7.87 1.52
C ASP A 110 11.51 -6.68 1.92
N MET A 111 11.97 -6.63 3.17
CA MET A 111 12.84 -5.55 3.65
C MET A 111 14.22 -5.56 2.97
N LEU A 112 14.66 -6.73 2.47
CA LEU A 112 15.95 -6.90 1.77
C LEU A 112 15.87 -6.60 0.27
N TYR A 113 14.70 -6.25 -0.28
CA TYR A 113 14.59 -5.82 -1.66
C TYR A 113 15.37 -4.51 -1.84
N ALA A 114 16.38 -4.51 -2.72
CA ALA A 114 17.34 -3.43 -2.85
C ALA A 114 17.27 -2.77 -4.23
N PRO A 115 17.84 -1.57 -4.43
CA PRO A 115 17.82 -0.84 -5.71
C PRO A 115 18.30 -1.65 -6.92
N GLU A 116 19.22 -2.58 -6.73
CA GLU A 116 19.76 -3.44 -7.78
C GLU A 116 18.69 -4.34 -8.42
N ASN A 117 17.64 -4.68 -7.65
CA ASN A 117 16.52 -5.47 -8.16
C ASN A 117 15.69 -4.74 -9.22
N LEU A 118 15.84 -3.42 -9.32
CA LEU A 118 15.16 -2.59 -10.31
C LEU A 118 15.86 -2.59 -11.69
N ALA A 119 17.04 -3.21 -11.81
CA ALA A 119 17.86 -3.12 -13.02
C ALA A 119 17.13 -3.59 -14.29
N ALA A 120 16.34 -4.66 -14.19
CA ALA A 120 15.62 -5.24 -15.33
C ALA A 120 14.28 -4.53 -15.64
N ILE A 121 13.88 -3.53 -14.86
CA ILE A 121 12.61 -2.82 -15.04
C ILE A 121 12.84 -1.66 -16.00
N THR A 122 12.01 -1.58 -17.03
CA THR A 122 12.08 -0.50 -18.04
C THR A 122 10.70 0.18 -18.10
N PRO A 123 10.44 1.17 -17.22
CA PRO A 123 9.18 1.88 -17.23
C PRO A 123 9.02 2.70 -18.50
N GLN A 124 7.79 2.92 -18.91
CA GLN A 124 7.39 3.72 -20.07
C GLN A 124 6.64 4.97 -19.62
N ALA A 125 6.60 5.98 -20.47
CA ALA A 125 5.74 7.15 -20.26
C ALA A 125 4.29 6.69 -20.13
N GLY A 126 3.60 7.21 -19.12
CA GLY A 126 2.23 6.84 -18.80
C GLY A 126 2.08 5.66 -17.84
N ASP A 127 3.14 4.87 -17.57
CA ASP A 127 3.06 3.87 -16.49
C ASP A 127 2.83 4.53 -15.14
N ILE A 128 2.45 3.73 -14.15
CA ILE A 128 2.20 4.17 -12.78
C ILE A 128 3.09 3.38 -11.83
N LEU A 129 3.85 4.08 -10.98
CA LEU A 129 4.48 3.51 -9.79
C LEU A 129 3.61 3.79 -8.58
N HIS A 130 3.24 2.75 -7.84
CA HIS A 130 2.46 2.87 -6.61
C HIS A 130 3.22 2.32 -5.41
N TYR A 131 3.15 3.01 -4.26
CA TYR A 131 3.74 2.58 -2.99
C TYR A 131 2.94 3.07 -1.77
N CYS A 132 3.25 2.49 -0.60
CA CYS A 132 2.63 2.80 0.69
C CYS A 132 3.69 3.08 1.76
N SER A 133 3.31 3.69 2.91
CA SER A 133 4.25 4.00 3.99
C SER A 133 4.76 2.77 4.75
N VAL A 134 4.05 1.65 4.67
CA VAL A 134 4.37 0.40 5.38
C VAL A 134 5.82 -0.07 5.17
N SER A 135 6.35 0.12 3.97
CA SER A 135 7.70 -0.32 3.60
C SER A 135 8.74 0.80 3.56
N LEU A 136 8.42 1.98 4.13
CA LEU A 136 9.35 3.11 4.26
C LEU A 136 10.17 3.08 5.56
N ILE A 137 10.08 2.03 6.36
CA ILE A 137 10.99 1.80 7.51
C ILE A 137 12.44 1.73 7.03
N PRO A 138 13.42 2.13 7.85
CA PRO A 138 14.83 2.10 7.47
C PRO A 138 15.33 0.69 7.13
N CYS A 139 15.43 0.38 5.83
CA CYS A 139 15.90 -0.90 5.29
C CYS A 139 16.22 -0.75 3.80
N PRO A 140 16.84 -1.74 3.13
CA PRO A 140 17.12 -1.70 1.69
C PRO A 140 15.90 -1.38 0.82
N MET A 141 14.71 -1.85 1.17
CA MET A 141 13.46 -1.58 0.46
C MET A 141 13.15 -0.06 0.41
N ARG A 142 13.45 0.71 1.47
CA ARG A 142 13.27 2.18 1.46
C ARG A 142 14.14 2.84 0.39
N GLU A 143 15.38 2.40 0.25
CA GLU A 143 16.28 2.91 -0.81
C GLU A 143 15.80 2.46 -2.20
N ALA A 144 15.23 1.25 -2.31
CA ALA A 144 14.61 0.81 -3.55
C ALA A 144 13.39 1.67 -3.93
N HIS A 145 12.61 2.16 -2.95
CA HIS A 145 11.53 3.12 -3.23
C HIS A 145 12.07 4.42 -3.85
N ARG A 146 13.12 5.02 -3.28
CA ARG A 146 13.75 6.24 -3.84
C ARG A 146 14.22 6.00 -5.27
N ALA A 147 14.99 4.92 -5.49
CA ALA A 147 15.51 4.58 -6.80
C ALA A 147 14.40 4.27 -7.82
N ALA A 148 13.30 3.63 -7.39
CA ALA A 148 12.15 3.38 -8.24
C ALA A 148 11.44 4.69 -8.62
N ILE A 149 11.19 5.59 -7.67
CA ILE A 149 10.57 6.89 -7.91
C ILE A 149 11.39 7.67 -8.95
N ASP A 150 12.70 7.77 -8.76
CA ASP A 150 13.59 8.49 -9.69
C ASP A 150 13.54 7.87 -11.09
N LYS A 151 13.63 6.53 -11.17
CA LYS A 151 13.63 5.78 -12.43
C LYS A 151 12.31 5.95 -13.19
N PHE A 152 11.18 5.83 -12.50
CA PHE A 152 9.85 5.93 -13.11
C PHE A 152 9.55 7.38 -13.52
N ARG A 153 9.90 8.34 -12.68
CA ARG A 153 9.76 9.77 -13.02
C ARG A 153 10.58 10.15 -14.24
N ALA A 154 11.83 9.67 -14.34
CA ALA A 154 12.68 9.92 -15.51
C ALA A 154 12.09 9.34 -16.81
N ALA A 155 11.27 8.29 -16.72
CA ALA A 155 10.56 7.70 -17.85
C ALA A 155 9.23 8.40 -18.17
N GLY A 156 8.78 9.39 -17.36
CA GLY A 156 7.50 10.07 -17.55
C GLY A 156 6.31 9.29 -16.99
N ALA A 157 6.54 8.36 -16.07
CA ALA A 157 5.50 7.65 -15.35
C ALA A 157 4.91 8.51 -14.23
N ALA A 158 3.65 8.25 -13.85
CA ALA A 158 3.02 8.86 -12.70
C ALA A 158 3.42 8.13 -11.39
N ILE A 159 3.52 8.86 -10.29
CA ILE A 159 3.87 8.34 -8.98
C ILE A 159 2.66 8.47 -8.06
N SER A 160 2.18 7.35 -7.51
CA SER A 160 1.05 7.27 -6.59
C SER A 160 1.50 6.80 -5.23
N PHE A 161 1.12 7.53 -4.18
CA PHE A 161 1.40 7.21 -2.79
C PHE A 161 0.12 7.10 -1.98
N ASP A 162 -0.17 5.92 -1.43
CA ASP A 162 -1.17 5.75 -0.38
C ASP A 162 -0.48 5.87 0.97
N ILE A 163 -0.88 6.85 1.78
CA ILE A 163 -0.30 7.11 3.10
C ILE A 163 -0.34 5.86 3.96
N ASN A 164 -1.48 5.20 4.08
CA ASN A 164 -1.66 3.87 4.66
C ASN A 164 -0.84 3.63 5.93
N LEU A 165 -1.07 4.44 6.96
CA LEU A 165 -0.32 4.43 8.21
C LEU A 165 -0.43 3.08 8.94
N ARG A 166 0.69 2.59 9.46
CA ARG A 166 0.76 1.40 10.31
C ARG A 166 1.69 1.69 11.49
N LEU A 167 1.21 2.48 12.44
CA LEU A 167 1.95 2.86 13.66
C LEU A 167 2.65 1.69 14.37
N PRO A 168 2.03 0.49 14.52
CA PRO A 168 2.70 -0.63 15.19
C PRO A 168 3.97 -1.15 14.53
N LEU A 169 4.23 -0.79 13.28
CA LEU A 169 5.49 -1.15 12.59
C LEU A 169 6.66 -0.25 12.96
N TRP A 170 6.40 0.89 13.56
CA TRP A 170 7.41 1.91 13.83
C TRP A 170 7.72 1.97 15.31
N LYS A 171 9.02 2.05 15.65
CA LYS A 171 9.48 2.19 17.05
C LYS A 171 9.09 3.54 17.63
N ASP A 172 9.11 4.58 16.79
CA ASP A 172 8.72 5.94 17.14
C ASP A 172 7.76 6.50 16.08
N PRO A 173 6.59 7.01 16.46
CA PRO A 173 5.70 7.72 15.55
C PRO A 173 6.36 8.89 14.80
N ALA A 174 7.36 9.54 15.40
CA ALA A 174 8.11 10.61 14.77
C ALA A 174 8.92 10.13 13.55
N ASP A 175 9.43 8.90 13.57
CA ASP A 175 10.13 8.32 12.43
C ASP A 175 9.16 8.04 11.26
N LEU A 176 7.96 7.58 11.55
CA LEU A 176 6.90 7.43 10.54
C LEU A 176 6.51 8.78 9.95
N TYR A 177 6.30 9.79 10.80
CA TYR A 177 5.99 11.15 10.37
C TYR A 177 7.08 11.68 9.43
N ALA A 178 8.35 11.57 9.83
CA ALA A 178 9.49 11.99 9.01
C ALA A 178 9.54 11.23 7.66
N ALA A 179 9.31 9.91 7.66
CA ALA A 179 9.31 9.13 6.44
C ALA A 179 8.17 9.52 5.49
N VAL A 180 6.95 9.74 6.02
CA VAL A 180 5.81 10.20 5.21
C VAL A 180 6.13 11.57 4.59
N HIS A 181 6.64 12.52 5.37
CA HIS A 181 6.97 13.85 4.88
C HIS A 181 8.15 13.90 3.91
N GLU A 182 9.05 12.93 3.97
CA GLU A 182 10.11 12.77 2.98
C GLU A 182 9.56 12.29 1.64
N PHE A 183 8.65 11.32 1.64
CA PHE A 183 8.17 10.68 0.41
C PHE A 183 6.94 11.36 -0.20
N LEU A 184 6.12 12.06 0.59
CA LEU A 184 4.92 12.77 0.13
C LEU A 184 5.20 13.71 -1.05
N PRO A 185 6.20 14.63 -0.99
CA PRO A 185 6.47 15.57 -2.08
C PRO A 185 6.99 14.90 -3.36
N LEU A 186 7.32 13.61 -3.29
CA LEU A 186 7.79 12.82 -4.42
C LEU A 186 6.65 12.20 -5.24
N ALA A 187 5.41 12.22 -4.78
CA ALA A 187 4.27 11.64 -5.48
C ALA A 187 3.52 12.69 -6.33
N ASP A 188 2.86 12.23 -7.39
CA ASP A 188 1.92 13.04 -8.18
C ASP A 188 0.48 12.92 -7.63
N ILE A 189 0.14 11.73 -7.10
CA ILE A 189 -1.16 11.39 -6.54
C ILE A 189 -0.97 10.88 -5.11
N ILE A 190 -1.62 11.53 -4.16
CA ILE A 190 -1.66 11.10 -2.75
C ILE A 190 -3.06 10.56 -2.45
N LYS A 191 -3.14 9.37 -1.88
CA LYS A 191 -4.37 8.93 -1.21
C LYS A 191 -4.15 9.02 0.29
N ILE A 192 -5.14 9.59 0.98
CA ILE A 192 -5.15 9.76 2.44
C ILE A 192 -6.57 9.57 2.97
N SER A 193 -6.71 8.90 4.13
CA SER A 193 -7.99 8.77 4.82
C SER A 193 -8.23 9.90 5.81
N ASP A 194 -9.48 10.03 6.26
CA ASP A 194 -9.86 10.98 7.32
C ASP A 194 -9.14 10.69 8.64
N ASP A 195 -8.93 9.42 8.97
CA ASP A 195 -8.18 9.01 10.17
C ASP A 195 -6.68 9.37 10.10
N GLU A 196 -6.13 9.45 8.89
CA GLU A 196 -4.69 9.72 8.66
C GLU A 196 -4.38 11.23 8.59
N LEU A 197 -5.35 12.05 8.20
CA LEU A 197 -5.15 13.47 7.91
C LEU A 197 -4.54 14.23 9.10
N ALA A 198 -5.08 14.00 10.30
CA ALA A 198 -4.61 14.68 11.51
C ALA A 198 -3.16 14.30 11.86
N PHE A 199 -2.77 13.05 11.67
CA PHE A 199 -1.39 12.61 11.90
C PHE A 199 -0.42 13.28 10.93
N VAL A 200 -0.78 13.37 9.66
CA VAL A 200 0.11 13.90 8.62
C VAL A 200 0.20 15.43 8.64
N THR A 201 -0.91 16.12 8.93
CA THR A 201 -0.97 17.59 8.79
C THR A 201 -1.11 18.35 10.10
N GLY A 202 -1.41 17.66 11.21
CA GLY A 202 -1.79 18.32 12.48
C GLY A 202 -3.22 18.88 12.47
N GLU A 203 -4.00 18.69 11.38
CA GLU A 203 -5.32 19.25 11.18
C GLU A 203 -6.36 18.15 10.91
N SER A 204 -7.43 18.10 11.70
CA SER A 204 -8.55 17.17 11.46
C SER A 204 -9.57 17.73 10.46
N ASP A 205 -9.57 19.05 10.23
CA ASP A 205 -10.44 19.69 9.26
C ASP A 205 -9.83 19.57 7.86
N PRO A 206 -10.47 18.86 6.91
CA PRO A 206 -9.95 18.71 5.55
C PRO A 206 -9.78 20.04 4.82
N ALA A 207 -10.57 21.07 5.16
CA ALA A 207 -10.42 22.39 4.55
C ALA A 207 -9.07 23.06 4.91
N ARG A 208 -8.45 22.67 6.05
CA ARG A 208 -7.15 23.18 6.50
C ARG A 208 -6.02 22.17 6.27
N GLY A 209 -6.30 20.89 6.38
CA GLY A 209 -5.29 19.83 6.24
C GLY A 209 -4.93 19.55 4.77
N ILE A 210 -5.92 19.36 3.89
CA ILE A 210 -5.67 18.99 2.48
C ILE A 210 -4.77 19.99 1.74
N PRO A 211 -4.93 21.32 1.89
CA PRO A 211 -4.04 22.28 1.21
C PRO A 211 -2.56 22.13 1.58
N GLN A 212 -2.24 21.62 2.78
CA GLN A 212 -0.86 21.43 3.23
C GLN A 212 -0.16 20.26 2.52
N LEU A 213 -0.92 19.34 1.91
CA LEU A 213 -0.39 18.18 1.22
C LEU A 213 0.10 18.50 -0.21
N PHE A 214 -0.25 19.67 -0.77
CA PHE A 214 0.23 20.11 -2.09
C PHE A 214 1.67 20.61 -2.01
N GLN A 215 2.61 19.66 -1.94
CA GLN A 215 4.04 19.90 -1.85
C GLN A 215 4.77 19.19 -2.99
N GLY A 216 5.91 19.73 -3.43
CA GLY A 216 6.75 19.10 -4.44
C GLY A 216 6.01 18.81 -5.75
N HIS A 217 5.84 17.53 -6.06
CA HIS A 217 5.22 17.08 -7.31
C HIS A 217 3.71 16.80 -7.20
N VAL A 218 3.12 16.96 -6.02
CA VAL A 218 1.71 16.57 -5.75
C VAL A 218 0.74 17.40 -6.59
N LYS A 219 -0.05 16.71 -7.41
CA LYS A 219 -1.07 17.28 -8.31
C LYS A 219 -2.48 16.99 -7.84
N TYR A 220 -2.69 15.78 -7.25
CA TYR A 220 -3.99 15.32 -6.83
C TYR A 220 -3.95 14.70 -5.44
N ILE A 221 -4.95 15.01 -4.63
CA ILE A 221 -5.23 14.38 -3.35
C ILE A 221 -6.54 13.61 -3.45
N VAL A 222 -6.50 12.34 -3.12
CA VAL A 222 -7.67 11.46 -3.02
C VAL A 222 -7.95 11.26 -1.53
N TYR A 223 -8.99 11.92 -1.04
CA TYR A 223 -9.39 11.90 0.36
C TYR A 223 -10.54 10.93 0.56
N THR A 224 -10.34 9.91 1.38
CA THR A 224 -11.33 8.85 1.65
C THR A 224 -11.90 8.99 3.06
N CYS A 225 -13.22 8.85 3.21
CA CYS A 225 -13.95 9.03 4.47
C CYS A 225 -14.82 7.80 4.80
N GLY A 226 -14.32 6.59 4.55
CA GLY A 226 -15.02 5.34 4.82
C GLY A 226 -16.46 5.35 4.30
N ALA A 227 -17.44 5.20 5.19
CA ALA A 227 -18.87 5.18 4.85
C ALA A 227 -19.40 6.53 4.30
N ASN A 228 -18.63 7.61 4.41
CA ASN A 228 -18.99 8.94 3.93
C ASN A 228 -18.48 9.21 2.51
N GLY A 229 -17.84 8.24 1.87
CA GLY A 229 -17.39 8.32 0.49
C GLY A 229 -15.98 8.85 0.32
N ALA A 230 -15.74 9.54 -0.80
CA ALA A 230 -14.42 10.06 -1.14
C ALA A 230 -14.52 11.36 -1.92
N ALA A 231 -13.46 12.16 -1.89
CA ALA A 231 -13.34 13.38 -2.68
C ALA A 231 -11.94 13.46 -3.32
N ILE A 232 -11.88 14.13 -4.46
CA ILE A 232 -10.64 14.41 -5.18
C ILE A 232 -10.40 15.91 -5.15
N TYR A 233 -9.15 16.30 -4.91
CA TYR A 233 -8.71 17.70 -4.88
C TYR A 233 -7.51 17.89 -5.81
N ASP A 234 -7.40 19.07 -6.37
CA ASP A 234 -6.17 19.61 -6.92
C ASP A 234 -5.78 20.90 -6.17
N GLN A 235 -4.72 21.58 -6.61
CA GLN A 235 -4.24 22.82 -6.02
C GLN A 235 -5.27 23.99 -6.00
N HIS A 236 -6.37 23.87 -6.75
CA HIS A 236 -7.43 24.86 -6.81
C HIS A 236 -8.66 24.49 -5.97
N GLY A 237 -8.65 23.33 -5.31
CA GLY A 237 -9.71 22.85 -4.41
C GLY A 237 -10.34 21.54 -4.83
N GLU A 238 -11.54 21.25 -4.30
CA GLU A 238 -12.28 20.02 -4.59
C GLU A 238 -12.73 19.98 -6.06
N ARG A 239 -12.46 18.85 -6.73
CA ARG A 239 -12.80 18.59 -8.13
C ARG A 239 -13.98 17.65 -8.30
N GLY A 240 -14.23 16.85 -7.29
CA GLY A 240 -15.35 15.92 -7.29
C GLY A 240 -15.47 15.17 -5.99
N ARG A 241 -16.67 14.72 -5.71
CA ARG A 241 -17.02 13.94 -4.52
C ARG A 241 -18.00 12.84 -4.91
N THR A 242 -17.85 11.70 -4.26
CA THR A 242 -18.81 10.59 -4.36
C THR A 242 -19.20 10.10 -2.98
N ASN A 243 -20.47 9.70 -2.85
CA ASN A 243 -20.93 9.00 -1.64
C ASN A 243 -20.46 7.53 -1.68
N ALA A 244 -20.30 6.92 -0.51
CA ALA A 244 -20.07 5.49 -0.42
C ALA A 244 -21.35 4.71 -0.77
N TYR A 245 -21.17 3.55 -1.38
CA TYR A 245 -22.26 2.59 -1.51
C TYR A 245 -22.56 1.96 -0.13
N ARG A 246 -23.83 1.80 0.20
CA ARG A 246 -24.23 1.10 1.41
C ARG A 246 -23.98 -0.39 1.24
N VAL A 247 -23.08 -0.92 2.05
CA VAL A 247 -22.73 -2.33 2.09
C VAL A 247 -22.79 -2.83 3.53
N ASN A 248 -23.05 -4.11 3.71
CA ASN A 248 -22.87 -4.75 5.01
C ASN A 248 -21.41 -5.23 5.09
N ALA A 249 -20.54 -4.40 5.65
CA ALA A 249 -19.13 -4.70 5.75
C ALA A 249 -18.89 -5.81 6.78
N VAL A 250 -18.38 -6.94 6.34
CA VAL A 250 -17.95 -8.07 7.20
C VAL A 250 -16.48 -7.88 7.60
N ASP A 251 -15.66 -7.43 6.66
CA ASP A 251 -14.24 -7.14 6.83
C ASP A 251 -13.84 -5.98 5.90
N ALA A 252 -13.23 -4.94 6.44
CA ALA A 252 -12.76 -3.78 5.70
C ALA A 252 -11.28 -3.85 5.31
N THR A 253 -10.58 -4.97 5.60
CA THR A 253 -9.17 -5.15 5.24
C THR A 253 -8.99 -5.04 3.74
N GLY A 254 -8.04 -4.22 3.30
CA GLY A 254 -7.77 -3.99 1.88
C GLY A 254 -8.80 -3.13 1.14
N ALA A 255 -9.82 -2.57 1.82
CA ALA A 255 -10.80 -1.70 1.15
C ALA A 255 -10.14 -0.43 0.57
N GLY A 256 -9.20 0.18 1.31
CA GLY A 256 -8.40 1.31 0.83
C GLY A 256 -7.54 0.92 -0.38
N ASP A 257 -6.89 -0.24 -0.31
CA ASP A 257 -6.05 -0.76 -1.38
C ASP A 257 -6.88 -1.03 -2.66
N ALA A 258 -8.05 -1.66 -2.49
CA ALA A 258 -8.98 -1.91 -3.60
C ALA A 258 -9.51 -0.60 -4.21
N PHE A 259 -9.80 0.40 -3.38
CA PHE A 259 -10.25 1.71 -3.82
C PHE A 259 -9.19 2.41 -4.69
N ILE A 260 -7.94 2.53 -4.19
CA ILE A 260 -6.88 3.20 -4.97
C ILE A 260 -6.51 2.38 -6.20
N GLY A 261 -6.46 1.05 -6.13
CA GLY A 261 -6.22 0.18 -7.29
C GLY A 261 -7.29 0.36 -8.38
N GLY A 262 -8.56 0.49 -7.99
CA GLY A 262 -9.67 0.77 -8.89
C GLY A 262 -9.58 2.16 -9.52
N LEU A 263 -9.26 3.18 -8.73
CA LEU A 263 -9.08 4.54 -9.23
C LEU A 263 -7.93 4.63 -10.27
N LEU A 264 -6.78 3.99 -9.95
CA LEU A 264 -5.63 3.97 -10.87
C LEU A 264 -5.94 3.21 -12.16
N ALA A 265 -6.75 2.15 -12.10
CA ALA A 265 -7.21 1.43 -13.30
C ALA A 265 -8.10 2.29 -14.17
N GLU A 266 -9.03 3.06 -13.57
CA GLU A 266 -9.88 3.98 -14.31
C GLU A 266 -9.09 5.13 -14.95
N ILE A 267 -8.13 5.72 -14.23
CA ILE A 267 -7.22 6.72 -14.80
C ILE A 267 -6.46 6.15 -16.01
N ALA A 268 -6.00 4.90 -15.94
CA ALA A 268 -5.31 4.26 -17.06
C ALA A 268 -6.21 3.96 -18.26
N HIS A 269 -7.50 3.77 -18.07
CA HIS A 269 -8.47 3.58 -19.16
C HIS A 269 -8.85 4.90 -19.85
N LEU A 270 -8.82 6.01 -19.13
CA LEU A 270 -9.20 7.32 -19.64
C LEU A 270 -8.06 8.07 -20.35
N GLY A 271 -6.80 7.74 -20.07
CA GLY A 271 -5.59 8.36 -20.63
C GLY A 271 -4.97 7.57 -21.73
#